data_267860b5a177dc8543659a5f4569f7e0
#
_entry.id   267860b5a177dc8543659a5f4569f7e0
#
_cell.length_a   1.000
_cell.length_b   1.000
_cell.length_c   1.000
_cell.angle_alpha   90.00
_cell.angle_beta   90.00
_cell.angle_gamma   90.00
#
_symmetry.space_group_name_H-M   'P 1'
#
loop_
_entity.id
_entity.type
_entity.pdbx_description
1 polymer ?
#
loop_
_entity_poly.entity_id
_entity_poly.type
_entity_poly.pdbx_seq_one_letter_code
_entity_poly.pdbx_strand_id
1 'polypeptide(L)'
;MAIEAELEDSPSERYRRMSRIKRLSMLMVVLGPETAATLLKRFDSKQAQAICKEISESSIIDTEMQELVLEEFSDIIEESVNSQLGGMDFAQKALVLAHGDFRAN
;
A
#
# COMPACT_ATOMS: atom_id res chain seq x y z
N MET A 1 20.46 -21.85 -13.75
CA MET A 1 19.88 -22.90 -12.94
C MET A 1 18.43 -22.60 -12.71
N ALA A 2 17.58 -23.60 -12.82
CA ALA A 2 16.16 -23.42 -12.68
C ALA A 2 15.77 -22.91 -11.29
N ILE A 3 16.44 -23.40 -10.27
CA ILE A 3 16.13 -23.03 -8.91
C ILE A 3 16.39 -21.54 -8.68
N GLU A 4 17.48 -21.05 -9.21
CA GLU A 4 17.81 -19.64 -9.06
C GLU A 4 16.78 -18.76 -9.78
N ALA A 5 16.34 -19.17 -10.94
CA ALA A 5 15.33 -18.44 -11.68
C ALA A 5 14.03 -18.41 -10.92
N GLU A 6 13.66 -19.53 -10.30
CA GLU A 6 12.44 -19.58 -9.52
C GLU A 6 12.50 -18.66 -8.31
N LEU A 7 13.66 -18.61 -7.65
CA LEU A 7 13.82 -17.73 -6.51
C LEU A 7 13.76 -16.25 -6.92
N GLU A 8 14.34 -15.94 -8.07
CA GLU A 8 14.30 -14.58 -8.58
C GLU A 8 12.90 -14.15 -8.97
N ASP A 9 12.06 -15.12 -9.34
CA ASP A 9 10.70 -14.84 -9.76
C ASP A 9 9.69 -14.96 -8.63
N SER A 10 10.15 -15.17 -7.42
CA SER A 10 9.23 -15.24 -6.30
C SER A 10 8.50 -13.90 -6.15
N PRO A 11 7.28 -13.90 -5.62
CA PRO A 11 6.54 -12.65 -5.40
C PRO A 11 7.33 -11.66 -4.57
N SER A 12 8.00 -12.12 -3.51
CA SER A 12 8.80 -11.24 -2.66
C SER A 12 9.92 -10.57 -3.43
N GLU A 13 10.60 -11.32 -4.27
CA GLU A 13 11.69 -10.76 -5.05
C GLU A 13 11.18 -9.76 -6.08
N ARG A 14 10.09 -10.10 -6.74
CA ARG A 14 9.50 -9.16 -7.70
C ARG A 14 9.06 -7.88 -7.01
N TYR A 15 8.49 -8.00 -5.83
CA TYR A 15 8.03 -6.84 -5.09
C TYR A 15 9.19 -5.93 -4.71
N ARG A 16 10.28 -6.50 -4.25
CA ARG A 16 11.46 -5.72 -3.86
C ARG A 16 12.05 -4.93 -5.01
N ARG A 17 11.96 -5.48 -6.22
CA ARG A 17 12.52 -4.82 -7.39
C ARG A 17 11.62 -3.76 -7.98
N MET A 18 10.40 -3.68 -7.52
CA MET A 18 9.47 -2.68 -8.03
C MET A 18 9.83 -1.28 -7.54
N SER A 19 9.57 -0.30 -8.38
CA SER A 19 9.79 1.08 -8.02
C SER A 19 8.81 1.50 -6.94
N ARG A 20 9.13 2.57 -6.25
CA ARG A 20 8.24 3.15 -5.26
C ARG A 20 6.89 3.48 -5.83
N ILE A 21 6.90 4.10 -7.00
CA ILE A 21 5.65 4.51 -7.65
C ILE A 21 4.80 3.29 -7.96
N LYS A 22 5.44 2.22 -8.41
CA LYS A 22 4.69 1.01 -8.72
C LYS A 22 4.08 0.40 -7.46
N ARG A 23 4.84 0.31 -6.39
CA ARG A 23 4.32 -0.24 -5.14
C ARG A 23 3.21 0.64 -4.57
N LEU A 24 3.38 1.95 -4.65
CA LEU A 24 2.37 2.88 -4.19
C LEU A 24 1.09 2.75 -5.03
N SER A 25 1.25 2.58 -6.33
CA SER A 25 0.10 2.40 -7.22
C SER A 25 -0.67 1.13 -6.89
N MET A 26 0.04 0.05 -6.58
CA MET A 26 -0.61 -1.18 -6.17
C MET A 26 -1.37 -1.00 -4.86
N LEU A 27 -0.78 -0.26 -3.93
CA LEU A 27 -1.47 0.03 -2.68
C LEU A 27 -2.77 0.78 -2.95
N MET A 28 -2.73 1.77 -3.84
CA MET A 28 -3.93 2.52 -4.19
C MET A 28 -5.03 1.62 -4.72
N VAL A 29 -4.64 0.68 -5.59
CA VAL A 29 -5.61 -0.26 -6.15
C VAL A 29 -6.22 -1.14 -5.07
N VAL A 30 -5.40 -1.63 -4.17
CA VAL A 30 -5.86 -2.51 -3.09
C VAL A 30 -6.80 -1.77 -2.14
N LEU A 31 -6.50 -0.53 -1.85
CA LEU A 31 -7.32 0.27 -0.93
C LEU A 31 -8.64 0.72 -1.54
N GLY A 32 -8.73 0.71 -2.85
CA GLY A 32 -9.96 1.08 -3.53
C GLY A 32 -9.98 2.54 -3.96
N PRO A 33 -10.90 2.89 -4.88
CA PRO A 33 -10.87 4.20 -5.51
C PRO A 33 -11.16 5.37 -4.58
N GLU A 34 -12.00 5.17 -3.59
CA GLU A 34 -12.33 6.27 -2.69
C GLU A 34 -11.17 6.66 -1.81
N THR A 35 -10.53 5.66 -1.21
CA THR A 35 -9.36 5.90 -0.38
C THR A 35 -8.20 6.40 -1.22
N ALA A 36 -8.03 5.83 -2.41
CA ALA A 36 -6.99 6.27 -3.31
C ALA A 36 -7.15 7.74 -3.67
N ALA A 37 -8.38 8.17 -3.96
CA ALA A 37 -8.64 9.56 -4.28
C ALA A 37 -8.26 10.49 -3.12
N THR A 38 -8.58 10.07 -1.92
CA THR A 38 -8.24 10.85 -0.74
C THR A 38 -6.73 10.99 -0.58
N LEU A 39 -6.01 9.90 -0.80
CA LEU A 39 -4.56 9.92 -0.69
C LEU A 39 -3.92 10.74 -1.81
N LEU A 40 -4.46 10.66 -3.02
CA LEU A 40 -3.90 11.37 -4.14
C LEU A 40 -3.94 12.88 -3.95
N LYS A 41 -4.88 13.37 -3.17
CA LYS A 41 -4.95 14.80 -2.88
C LYS A 41 -3.73 15.30 -2.10
N ARG A 42 -3.00 14.41 -1.49
CA ARG A 42 -1.81 14.77 -0.71
C ARG A 42 -0.57 14.92 -1.58
N PHE A 43 -0.65 14.52 -2.82
CA PHE A 43 0.47 14.59 -3.74
C PHE A 43 0.28 15.81 -4.66
N ASP A 44 1.38 16.32 -5.17
CA ASP A 44 1.26 17.39 -6.16
C ASP A 44 0.71 16.78 -7.46
N SER A 45 0.33 17.67 -8.37
CA SER A 45 -0.31 17.27 -9.61
C SER A 45 0.55 16.31 -10.43
N LYS A 46 1.84 16.56 -10.46
CA LYS A 46 2.75 15.76 -11.25
C LYS A 46 2.88 14.34 -10.67
N GLN A 47 3.00 14.27 -9.36
CA GLN A 47 3.08 12.98 -8.68
C GLN A 47 1.79 12.19 -8.83
N ALA A 48 0.66 12.87 -8.65
CA ALA A 48 -0.64 12.22 -8.79
C ALA A 48 -0.82 11.67 -10.19
N GLN A 49 -0.40 12.42 -11.21
CA GLN A 49 -0.50 11.95 -12.58
C GLN A 49 0.39 10.73 -12.83
N ALA A 50 1.59 10.72 -12.26
CA ALA A 50 2.49 9.58 -12.39
C ALA A 50 1.89 8.33 -11.78
N ILE A 51 1.28 8.46 -10.61
CA ILE A 51 0.63 7.35 -9.93
C ILE A 51 -0.55 6.85 -10.75
N CYS A 52 -1.38 7.74 -11.23
CA CYS A 52 -2.53 7.37 -12.04
C CYS A 52 -2.12 6.68 -13.32
N LYS A 53 -1.06 7.16 -13.94
CA LYS A 53 -0.55 6.52 -15.13
C LYS A 53 -0.10 5.09 -14.85
N GLU A 54 0.60 4.90 -13.73
CA GLU A 54 1.05 3.58 -13.34
C GLU A 54 -0.13 2.66 -13.07
N ILE A 55 -1.16 3.17 -12.43
CA ILE A 55 -2.37 2.38 -12.17
C ILE A 55 -2.99 1.93 -13.49
N SER A 56 -3.09 2.84 -14.45
CA SER A 56 -3.74 2.54 -15.71
C SER A 56 -2.96 1.54 -16.55
N GLU A 57 -1.66 1.46 -16.32
CA GLU A 57 -0.80 0.54 -17.07
C GLU A 57 -0.60 -0.78 -16.34
N SER A 58 -1.08 -0.88 -15.11
CA SER A 58 -0.89 -2.09 -14.31
C SER A 58 -1.81 -3.19 -14.75
N SER A 59 -1.28 -4.39 -14.74
CA SER A 59 -2.10 -5.57 -14.95
C SER A 59 -2.73 -5.96 -13.62
N ILE A 60 -3.47 -7.04 -13.65
CA ILE A 60 -4.12 -7.54 -12.44
C ILE A 60 -3.08 -7.86 -11.38
N ILE A 61 -3.32 -7.39 -10.18
CA ILE A 61 -2.45 -7.64 -9.03
C ILE A 61 -2.92 -8.93 -8.38
N ASP A 62 -2.02 -9.92 -8.32
CA ASP A 62 -2.40 -11.20 -7.71
C ASP A 62 -2.44 -11.08 -6.19
N THR A 63 -3.01 -12.11 -5.56
CA THR A 63 -3.21 -12.11 -4.11
C THR A 63 -1.91 -11.97 -3.34
N GLU A 64 -0.86 -12.62 -3.81
CA GLU A 64 0.43 -12.54 -3.13
C GLU A 64 1.00 -11.14 -3.13
N MET A 65 0.86 -10.44 -4.25
CA MET A 65 1.30 -9.05 -4.33
C MET A 65 0.46 -8.15 -3.44
N GLN A 66 -0.84 -8.40 -3.39
CA GLN A 66 -1.71 -7.63 -2.50
C GLN A 66 -1.29 -7.78 -1.05
N GLU A 67 -0.97 -9.00 -0.65
CA GLU A 67 -0.53 -9.25 0.72
C GLU A 67 0.79 -8.54 1.03
N LEU A 68 1.72 -8.55 0.10
CA LEU A 68 3.00 -7.89 0.29
C LEU A 68 2.84 -6.37 0.43
N VAL A 69 1.97 -5.78 -0.39
CA VAL A 69 1.71 -4.36 -0.32
C VAL A 69 1.08 -3.99 1.02
N LEU A 70 0.11 -4.78 1.45
CA LEU A 70 -0.56 -4.51 2.72
C LEU A 70 0.37 -4.70 3.89
N GLU A 71 1.26 -5.69 3.81
CA GLU A 71 2.22 -5.93 4.86
C GLU A 71 3.18 -4.74 5.00
N GLU A 72 3.67 -4.24 3.89
CA GLU A 72 4.56 -3.09 3.92
C GLU A 72 3.84 -1.87 4.49
N PHE A 73 2.60 -1.67 4.08
CA PHE A 73 1.81 -0.55 4.57
C PHE A 73 1.57 -0.66 6.08
N SER A 74 1.25 -1.87 6.55
CA SER A 74 1.06 -2.11 7.98
C SER A 74 2.32 -1.81 8.78
N ASP A 75 3.47 -2.22 8.25
CA ASP A 75 4.74 -1.96 8.91
C ASP A 75 5.01 -0.47 9.02
N ILE A 76 4.72 0.27 7.97
CA ILE A 76 4.92 1.71 7.98
C ILE A 76 4.03 2.38 9.02
N ILE A 77 2.78 1.97 9.09
CA ILE A 77 1.86 2.53 10.06
C ILE A 77 2.30 2.22 11.47
N GLU A 78 2.69 0.98 11.72
CA GLU A 78 3.13 0.56 13.03
C GLU A 78 4.35 1.36 13.49
N GLU A 79 5.29 1.54 12.58
CA GLU A 79 6.48 2.33 12.87
C GLU A 79 6.13 3.78 13.15
N SER A 80 5.20 4.34 12.38
CA SER A 80 4.75 5.72 12.59
C SER A 80 4.10 5.91 13.95
N VAL A 81 3.26 4.96 14.33
CA VAL A 81 2.61 5.02 15.63
C VAL A 81 3.62 4.96 16.76
N ASN A 82 4.60 4.08 16.62
CA ASN A 82 5.61 3.91 17.67
C ASN A 82 6.53 5.09 17.81
N SER A 83 6.75 5.84 16.75
CA SER A 83 7.72 6.93 16.76
C SER A 83 7.10 8.27 17.09
N GLN A 84 5.78 8.38 17.17
CA GLN A 84 5.13 9.66 17.44
C GLN A 84 4.58 9.70 18.86
N LEU A 85 4.67 10.89 19.46
CA LEU A 85 4.18 11.07 20.80
C LEU A 85 2.67 10.96 20.90
N GLY A 86 1.96 11.27 19.86
CA GLY A 86 0.52 11.15 19.84
C GLY A 86 0.02 9.80 19.38
N GLY A 87 0.88 8.77 19.50
CA GLY A 87 0.59 7.47 18.94
C GLY A 87 -0.73 6.87 19.35
N MET A 88 -1.13 7.10 20.59
CA MET A 88 -2.39 6.54 21.08
C MET A 88 -3.59 7.07 20.30
N ASP A 89 -3.62 8.37 20.09
CA ASP A 89 -4.70 8.99 19.34
C ASP A 89 -4.71 8.51 17.89
N PHE A 90 -3.54 8.45 17.30
CA PHE A 90 -3.41 7.95 15.94
C PHE A 90 -3.86 6.50 15.86
N ALA A 91 -3.46 5.68 16.82
CA ALA A 91 -3.82 4.27 16.82
C ALA A 91 -5.33 4.09 16.91
N GLN A 92 -6.00 4.89 17.72
CA GLN A 92 -7.45 4.81 17.82
C GLN A 92 -8.12 5.17 16.51
N LYS A 93 -7.66 6.22 15.86
CA LYS A 93 -8.21 6.63 14.58
C LYS A 93 -7.99 5.59 13.51
N ALA A 94 -6.79 5.01 13.48
CA ALA A 94 -6.48 3.98 12.51
C ALA A 94 -7.33 2.74 12.74
N LEU A 95 -7.55 2.39 14.01
CA LEU A 95 -8.36 1.24 14.34
C LEU A 95 -9.79 1.43 13.88
N VAL A 96 -10.34 2.61 14.09
CA VAL A 96 -11.70 2.90 13.65
C VAL A 96 -11.81 2.79 12.13
N LEU A 97 -10.81 3.33 11.41
CA LEU A 97 -10.82 3.25 9.97
C LEU A 97 -10.69 1.83 9.46
N ALA A 98 -9.83 1.04 10.10
CA ALA A 98 -9.59 -0.33 9.67
C ALA A 98 -10.79 -1.23 9.90
N HIS A 99 -11.49 -1.02 10.99
CA HIS A 99 -12.64 -1.87 11.34
C HIS A 99 -13.97 -1.26 10.96
N GLY A 100 -13.93 -0.09 10.34
CA GLY A 100 -15.12 0.54 9.86
C GLY A 100 -16.07 0.93 10.99
N ASP A 101 -17.27 0.48 10.86
CA ASP A 101 -18.34 0.91 11.76
C ASP A 101 -18.57 -0.03 12.94
N PHE A 102 -17.58 -0.83 13.28
CA PHE A 102 -17.76 -1.74 14.38
C PHE A 102 -18.17 -1.00 15.66
N ARG A 103 -17.78 0.24 15.76
CA ARG A 103 -18.12 1.04 16.91
C ARG A 103 -19.56 1.49 16.95
N ALA A 104 -20.21 1.43 15.83
CA ALA A 104 -21.63 1.79 15.78
C ALA A 104 -22.49 0.78 16.52
N ASN A 105 -21.95 -0.37 16.74
CA ASN A 105 -22.67 -1.39 17.51
C ASN A 105 -22.51 -1.20 19.01
#